data_f60e0e74b29cb66e7e004786bb0a224c
#
_entry.id   f60e0e74b29cb66e7e004786bb0a224c
#
_cell.length_a   1.000
_cell.length_b   1.000
_cell.length_c   1.000
_cell.angle_alpha   90.00
_cell.angle_beta   90.00
_cell.angle_gamma   90.00
#
_symmetry.space_group_name_H-M   'P 1'
#
loop_
_entity.id
_entity.type
_entity.pdbx_description
1 polymer ?
#
loop_
_entity_poly.entity_id
_entity_poly.type
_entity_poly.pdbx_seq_one_letter_code
_entity_poly.pdbx_strand_id
1 'polypeptide(L)'
;MYLITQSFGGQGNHYGYGTNTLPSQKIFDCNLDELQERLKNXYIENLDFQKIIEKYDREYTLFFLDPPYYGTAGYEAEFGIKEQLKLRDILKNIKGKFIXTINDCXETRSWYKDFNXKEVEVHYSVSRQSEGRKRNKELIITNY
;
A
#
# COMPACT_ATOMS: atom_id res chain seq x y z
N MET A 1 14.40 -6.50 11.74
CA MET A 1 14.24 -5.02 11.80
C MET A 1 15.48 -4.27 11.33
N TYR A 2 16.68 -4.55 11.85
CA TYR A 2 17.94 -3.86 11.46
C TYR A 2 18.18 -3.89 9.94
N LEU A 3 18.01 -5.04 9.29
CA LEU A 3 18.26 -5.19 7.86
C LEU A 3 17.36 -4.30 7.01
N ILE A 4 16.11 -4.13 7.41
CA ILE A 4 15.15 -3.30 6.67
C ILE A 4 15.52 -1.81 6.77
N THR A 5 15.92 -1.35 7.95
CA THR A 5 16.27 0.07 8.15
C THR A 5 17.59 0.44 7.47
N GLN A 6 18.47 -0.54 7.20
CA GLN A 6 19.75 -0.30 6.54
C GLN A 6 19.70 -0.59 5.04
N SER A 7 18.57 -1.10 4.51
CA SER A 7 18.43 -1.38 3.10
C SER A 7 17.92 -0.15 2.34
N PHE A 8 18.27 -0.07 1.06
CA PHE A 8 17.78 0.99 0.20
C PHE A 8 16.26 0.87 0.02
N GLY A 9 15.54 1.93 0.34
CA GLY A 9 14.08 1.93 0.22
C GLY A 9 13.35 0.97 1.16
N GLY A 10 14.05 0.40 2.18
CA GLY A 10 13.43 -0.53 3.13
C GLY A 10 13.13 -1.92 2.58
N GLN A 11 13.62 -2.24 1.37
CA GLN A 11 13.29 -3.49 0.68
C GLN A 11 14.03 -4.73 1.19
N GLY A 12 15.10 -4.55 1.97
CA GLY A 12 15.88 -5.65 2.51
C GLY A 12 16.81 -6.38 1.54
N ASN A 13 16.84 -5.98 0.27
CA ASN A 13 17.57 -6.70 -0.78
C ASN A 13 18.92 -6.07 -1.15
N HIS A 14 19.10 -4.80 -0.88
CA HIS A 14 20.33 -4.06 -1.23
C HIS A 14 20.81 -3.25 -0.03
N TYR A 15 22.01 -3.54 0.40
CA TYR A 15 22.65 -2.88 1.55
C TYR A 15 23.78 -1.99 1.07
N GLY A 16 23.72 -0.72 1.42
CA GLY A 16 24.78 0.23 1.12
C GLY A 16 25.46 0.70 2.41
N TYR A 17 26.74 0.44 2.52
CA TYR A 17 27.54 1.03 3.58
C TYR A 17 28.34 2.19 2.99
N GLY A 18 28.04 3.39 3.46
CA GLY A 18 28.91 4.52 3.21
C GLY A 18 30.19 4.35 4.06
N THR A 19 31.34 4.50 3.42
CA THR A 19 32.62 4.35 4.12
C THR A 19 32.84 5.41 5.21
N ASN A 20 32.09 6.52 5.14
CA ASN A 20 32.27 7.66 6.03
C ASN A 20 31.06 7.91 6.96
N THR A 21 30.11 7.00 7.02
CA THR A 21 28.94 7.17 7.88
C THR A 21 28.74 5.97 8.78
N LEU A 22 28.55 6.23 10.07
CA LEU A 22 28.21 5.18 11.02
C LEU A 22 26.79 4.66 10.71
N PRO A 23 26.52 3.38 10.99
CA PRO A 23 25.16 2.85 10.86
C PRO A 23 24.17 3.72 11.65
N SER A 24 23.01 3.92 11.08
CA SER A 24 21.97 4.71 11.74
C SER A 24 21.60 4.10 13.10
N GLN A 25 21.62 4.91 14.12
CA GLN A 25 21.21 4.51 15.47
C GLN A 25 19.69 4.60 15.67
N LYS A 26 18.93 4.95 14.64
CA LYS A 26 17.48 5.11 14.72
C LYS A 26 16.77 3.88 15.33
N ILE A 27 17.33 2.69 15.14
CA ILE A 27 16.75 1.47 15.72
C ILE A 27 16.82 1.51 17.25
N PHE A 28 17.94 2.00 17.76
CA PHE A 28 18.19 2.06 19.20
C PHE A 28 17.41 3.21 19.86
N ASP A 29 17.07 4.22 19.05
CA ASP A 29 16.28 5.36 19.53
C ASP A 29 14.76 5.07 19.47
N CYS A 30 14.38 3.90 18.94
CA CYS A 30 12.97 3.53 18.82
C CYS A 30 12.38 3.16 20.17
N ASN A 31 11.36 3.89 20.59
CA ASN A 31 10.66 3.57 21.85
C ASN A 31 9.68 2.40 21.59
N LEU A 32 10.13 1.20 21.93
CA LEU A 32 9.36 -0.02 21.70
C LEU A 32 8.09 -0.06 22.58
N ASP A 33 8.14 0.53 23.75
CA ASP A 33 6.99 0.57 24.66
C ASP A 33 5.86 1.42 24.05
N GLU A 34 6.22 2.55 23.44
CA GLU A 34 5.25 3.38 22.73
C GLU A 34 4.65 2.65 21.52
N LEU A 35 5.46 1.93 20.75
CA LEU A 35 4.99 1.12 19.64
C LEU A 35 4.04 0.01 20.12
N GLN A 36 4.41 -0.67 21.20
CA GLN A 36 3.57 -1.71 21.79
C GLN A 36 2.22 -1.15 22.22
N GLU A 37 2.21 -0.01 22.91
CA GLU A 37 0.98 0.62 23.36
C GLU A 37 0.08 1.03 22.17
N ARG A 38 0.68 1.56 21.11
CA ARG A 38 -0.07 1.92 19.89
C ARG A 38 -0.69 0.71 19.19
N LEU A 39 0.00 -0.44 19.22
CA LEU A 39 -0.45 -1.68 18.57
C LEU A 39 -1.33 -2.56 19.47
N LYS A 40 -1.50 -2.19 20.73
CA LYS A 40 -2.21 -2.96 21.76
C LYS A 40 -3.61 -3.40 21.32
N ASN A 41 -4.29 -2.54 20.60
CA ASN A 41 -5.64 -2.81 20.07
C ASN A 41 -5.68 -3.15 18.58
N UNK A 42 -4.70 -3.40 17.84
CA UNK A 42 -4.66 -3.66 16.57
C UNK A 42 -4.72 -5.08 16.41
N TYR A 43 -5.42 -5.53 15.74
CA TYR A 43 -5.44 -6.92 15.30
C TYR A 43 -4.61 -7.06 14.04
N ILE A 44 -3.51 -7.77 14.16
CA ILE A 44 -2.57 -7.98 13.04
C ILE A 44 -2.87 -9.35 12.44
N GLU A 45 -3.26 -9.38 11.16
CA GLU A 45 -3.65 -10.59 10.45
C GLU A 45 -2.74 -10.80 9.24
N ASN A 46 -2.38 -12.05 8.95
CA ASN A 46 -1.67 -12.44 7.74
C ASN A 46 -2.56 -13.40 6.94
N LEU A 47 -3.59 -12.84 6.28
CA LEU A 47 -4.60 -13.60 5.54
C LEU A 47 -4.77 -12.99 4.15
N ASP A 48 -5.30 -13.78 3.23
CA ASP A 48 -5.75 -13.32 1.92
C ASP A 48 -6.78 -12.20 2.09
N PHE A 49 -6.72 -11.17 1.24
CA PHE A 49 -7.61 -9.99 1.32
C PHE A 49 -9.08 -10.36 1.31
N GLN A 50 -9.47 -11.39 0.55
CA GLN A 50 -10.85 -11.84 0.52
C GLN A 50 -11.30 -12.27 1.91
N LYS A 51 -10.48 -13.09 2.58
CA LYS A 51 -10.80 -13.58 3.94
C LYS A 51 -10.89 -12.44 4.96
N ILE A 52 -10.02 -11.43 4.82
CA ILE A 52 -10.05 -10.24 5.69
C ILE A 52 -11.37 -9.48 5.48
N ILE A 53 -11.74 -9.22 4.21
CA ILE A 53 -12.96 -8.48 3.91
C ILE A 53 -14.19 -9.26 4.43
N GLU A 54 -14.28 -10.55 4.12
CA GLU A 54 -15.39 -11.41 4.60
C GLU A 54 -15.50 -11.42 6.12
N LYS A 55 -14.37 -11.50 6.82
CA LYS A 55 -14.30 -11.56 8.27
C LYS A 55 -14.80 -10.27 8.94
N TYR A 56 -14.45 -9.14 8.38
CA TYR A 56 -14.63 -7.83 9.04
C TYR A 56 -15.72 -6.95 8.40
N ASP A 57 -16.40 -7.39 7.33
CA ASP A 57 -17.40 -6.58 6.63
C ASP A 57 -18.66 -6.39 7.48
N ARG A 58 -18.88 -5.15 7.94
CA ARG A 58 -20.07 -4.70 8.68
C ARG A 58 -20.42 -3.31 8.17
N GLU A 59 -21.63 -2.87 8.41
CA GLU A 59 -22.10 -1.53 7.98
C GLU A 59 -21.24 -0.37 8.51
N TYR A 60 -20.58 -0.57 9.65
CA TYR A 60 -19.73 0.44 10.28
C TYR A 60 -18.23 0.26 9.93
N THR A 61 -17.87 -0.74 9.14
CA THR A 61 -16.47 -0.97 8.78
C THR A 61 -16.03 -0.01 7.68
N LEU A 62 -14.85 0.56 7.83
CA LEU A 62 -14.16 1.28 6.76
C LEU A 62 -12.88 0.50 6.40
N PHE A 63 -12.83 0.01 5.17
CA PHE A 63 -11.65 -0.66 4.64
C PHE A 63 -10.74 0.37 3.97
N PHE A 64 -9.49 0.46 4.40
CA PHE A 64 -8.47 1.22 3.69
C PHE A 64 -7.62 0.20 2.92
N LEU A 65 -7.61 0.30 1.59
CA LEU A 65 -7.02 -0.68 0.69
C LEU A 65 -5.91 -0.04 -0.14
N ASP A 66 -4.72 -0.62 -0.08
CA ASP A 66 -3.55 -0.16 -0.84
C ASP A 66 -2.94 -1.36 -1.58
N PRO A 67 -3.62 -1.89 -2.61
CA PRO A 67 -3.12 -3.04 -3.36
C PRO A 67 -1.89 -2.67 -4.20
N PRO A 68 -1.09 -3.65 -4.59
CA PRO A 68 0.02 -3.39 -5.52
C PRO A 68 -0.49 -2.70 -6.79
N TYR A 69 0.23 -1.68 -7.24
CA TYR A 69 -0.16 -0.90 -8.42
C TYR A 69 -0.05 -1.75 -9.68
N TYR A 70 -1.06 -1.64 -10.53
CA TYR A 70 -1.09 -2.37 -11.79
C TYR A 70 0.06 -1.94 -12.71
N GLY A 71 0.73 -2.92 -13.30
CA GLY A 71 1.86 -2.68 -14.19
C GLY A 71 3.19 -2.44 -13.49
N THR A 72 3.23 -2.57 -12.15
CA THR A 72 4.49 -2.41 -11.41
C THR A 72 5.27 -3.72 -11.42
N ALA A 73 6.51 -3.65 -11.92
CA ALA A 73 7.38 -4.82 -12.00
C ALA A 73 7.56 -5.50 -10.64
N GLY A 74 7.45 -6.81 -10.62
CA GLY A 74 7.67 -7.63 -9.43
C GLY A 74 6.39 -8.07 -8.72
N TYR A 75 5.27 -7.39 -8.94
CA TYR A 75 4.00 -7.74 -8.27
C TYR A 75 3.00 -8.43 -9.19
N GLU A 76 3.20 -8.39 -10.50
CA GLU A 76 2.25 -8.96 -11.48
C GLU A 76 2.01 -10.45 -11.29
N ALA A 77 3.00 -11.18 -10.81
CA ALA A 77 2.88 -12.62 -10.57
C ALA A 77 1.99 -12.95 -9.37
N GLU A 78 1.95 -12.06 -8.38
CA GLU A 78 1.24 -12.29 -7.11
C GLU A 78 -0.09 -11.54 -7.04
N PHE A 79 -0.18 -10.36 -7.69
CA PHE A 79 -1.37 -9.52 -7.66
C PHE A 79 -1.58 -8.87 -9.04
N GLY A 80 -2.03 -9.68 -10.00
CA GLY A 80 -2.24 -9.28 -11.37
C GLY A 80 -3.68 -8.84 -11.66
N ILE A 81 -4.06 -8.86 -12.93
CA ILE A 81 -5.40 -8.47 -13.40
C ILE A 81 -6.49 -9.28 -12.70
N LYS A 82 -6.27 -10.58 -12.56
CA LYS A 82 -7.25 -11.50 -11.95
C LYS A 82 -7.56 -11.09 -10.50
N GLU A 83 -6.54 -10.78 -9.73
CA GLU A 83 -6.68 -10.37 -8.33
C GLU A 83 -7.32 -8.98 -8.22
N GLN A 84 -6.97 -8.06 -9.13
CA GLN A 84 -7.59 -6.73 -9.20
C GLN A 84 -9.10 -6.85 -9.47
N LEU A 85 -9.48 -7.66 -10.46
CA LEU A 85 -10.89 -7.86 -10.79
C LEU A 85 -11.65 -8.56 -9.67
N LYS A 86 -11.01 -9.54 -9.02
CA LYS A 86 -11.57 -10.22 -7.85
C LYS A 86 -11.82 -9.24 -6.70
N LEU A 87 -10.84 -8.38 -6.41
CA LEU A 87 -10.99 -7.34 -5.38
C LEU A 87 -12.15 -6.40 -5.72
N ARG A 88 -12.19 -5.89 -6.97
CA ARG A 88 -13.29 -5.04 -7.44
C ARG A 88 -14.66 -5.69 -7.20
N ASP A 89 -14.80 -6.97 -7.57
CA ASP A 89 -16.08 -7.67 -7.47
C ASP A 89 -16.51 -7.90 -6.02
N ILE A 90 -15.55 -8.16 -5.13
CA ILE A 90 -15.82 -8.22 -3.70
C ILE A 90 -16.32 -6.86 -3.20
N LEU A 91 -15.63 -5.77 -3.57
CA LEU A 91 -15.95 -4.42 -3.11
C LEU A 91 -17.34 -3.93 -3.58
N LYS A 92 -17.87 -4.47 -4.66
CA LYS A 92 -19.24 -4.16 -5.11
C LYS A 92 -20.32 -4.68 -4.15
N ASN A 93 -19.97 -5.66 -3.31
CA ASN A 93 -20.95 -6.37 -2.50
C ASN A 93 -20.74 -6.20 -0.98
N ILE A 94 -19.78 -5.40 -0.54
CA ILE A 94 -19.55 -5.17 0.89
C ILE A 94 -20.65 -4.29 1.48
N LYS A 95 -20.91 -4.51 2.76
CA LYS A 95 -21.84 -3.70 3.58
C LYS A 95 -21.19 -2.41 4.06
N GLY A 96 -19.87 -2.46 4.26
CA GLY A 96 -19.09 -1.35 4.78
C GLY A 96 -18.69 -0.35 3.71
N LYS A 97 -17.81 0.55 4.11
CA LYS A 97 -17.24 1.57 3.22
C LYS A 97 -15.80 1.22 2.90
N PHE A 98 -15.28 1.72 1.76
CA PHE A 98 -13.87 1.54 1.45
C PHE A 98 -13.24 2.79 0.82
N ILE A 99 -11.95 2.87 0.98
CA ILE A 99 -11.05 3.78 0.25
C ILE A 99 -9.95 2.94 -0.40
N UNK A 100 -9.66 2.78 -1.83
CA UNK A 100 -8.76 2.15 -2.48
C UNK A 100 -7.98 3.09 -3.04
N THR A 101 -6.60 3.11 -2.85
CA THR A 101 -5.61 3.90 -3.59
C THR A 101 -4.93 3.04 -4.64
N ILE A 102 -4.81 3.56 -5.88
CA ILE A 102 -4.22 2.79 -6.98
C ILE A 102 -3.69 3.75 -8.05
N ASN A 103 -2.72 3.31 -8.84
CA ASN A 103 -2.19 4.11 -9.95
C ASN A 103 -3.25 4.41 -11.00
N ASP A 104 -3.20 5.61 -11.55
CA ASP A 104 -4.15 6.08 -12.57
C ASP A 104 -3.70 5.57 -13.95
N CYS A 105 -4.48 4.73 -14.52
CA CYS A 105 -4.32 4.26 -15.91
C CYS A 105 -5.67 3.83 -16.49
N UNK A 106 -5.79 3.49 -17.54
CA UNK A 106 -6.87 3.18 -18.17
C UNK A 106 -7.59 2.04 -17.68
N GLU A 107 -6.76 1.10 -17.52
CA GLU A 107 -7.31 -0.17 -17.03
C GLU A 107 -7.98 0.01 -15.68
N THR A 108 -7.29 0.66 -14.72
CA THR A 108 -7.83 0.88 -13.39
C THR A 108 -9.09 1.74 -13.44
N ARG A 109 -9.13 2.78 -14.27
CA ARG A 109 -10.35 3.58 -14.48
C ARG A 109 -11.51 2.73 -15.01
N SER A 110 -11.23 1.82 -15.94
CA SER A 110 -12.24 0.93 -16.52
C SER A 110 -12.80 -0.05 -15.48
N TRP A 111 -11.90 -0.64 -14.69
CA TRP A 111 -12.29 -1.64 -13.67
C TRP A 111 -13.16 -1.02 -12.57
N TYR A 112 -12.85 0.19 -12.15
CA TYR A 112 -13.50 0.82 -11.01
C TYR A 112 -14.50 1.93 -11.40
N LYS A 113 -14.93 1.96 -12.67
CA LYS A 113 -15.81 3.01 -13.22
C LYS A 113 -17.16 3.14 -12.49
N ASP A 114 -17.61 2.09 -11.81
CA ASP A 114 -18.89 2.08 -11.10
C ASP A 114 -18.79 2.71 -9.68
N PHE A 115 -17.58 3.11 -9.28
CA PHE A 115 -17.31 3.73 -7.99
C PHE A 115 -16.94 5.21 -8.16
N ASN A 116 -16.82 5.93 -7.07
CA ASN A 116 -16.39 7.33 -7.10
C ASN A 116 -14.87 7.43 -7.23
N UNK A 117 -14.24 7.82 -8.14
CA UNK A 117 -12.99 7.91 -8.39
C UNK A 117 -12.60 9.24 -8.29
N LYS A 118 -11.61 9.76 -7.58
CA LYS A 118 -10.96 11.08 -7.45
C LYS A 118 -9.49 10.99 -7.85
N GLU A 119 -9.09 11.78 -8.83
CA GLU A 119 -7.68 11.87 -9.28
C GLU A 119 -6.88 12.72 -8.28
N VAL A 120 -5.69 12.26 -7.91
CA VAL A 120 -4.74 13.00 -7.07
C VAL A 120 -3.34 12.93 -7.68
N GLU A 121 -2.58 14.01 -7.53
CA GLU A 121 -1.17 14.04 -7.92
C GLU A 121 -0.30 13.73 -6.70
N VAL A 122 0.61 12.79 -6.84
CA VAL A 122 1.52 12.37 -5.76
C VAL A 122 2.97 12.61 -6.18
N HIS A 123 3.74 13.20 -5.28
CA HIS A 123 5.16 13.43 -5.46
C HIS A 123 5.97 12.38 -4.70
N TYR A 124 6.58 11.45 -5.43
CA TYR A 124 7.45 10.46 -4.79
C TYR A 124 8.86 11.03 -4.62
N SER A 125 9.33 11.04 -3.38
CA SER A 125 10.66 11.54 -3.02
C SER A 125 11.80 10.54 -3.32
N VAL A 126 11.47 9.29 -3.67
CA VAL A 126 12.44 8.20 -3.82
C VAL A 126 12.80 7.96 -5.31
N SER A 127 13.24 9.02 -6.01
CA SER A 127 13.76 8.85 -7.37
C SER A 127 15.24 9.24 -7.40
N ARG A 128 16.09 8.30 -7.81
CA ARG A 128 17.55 8.50 -7.96
C ARG A 128 17.94 9.44 -9.09
N GLN A 129 17.03 9.73 -10.02
CA GLN A 129 17.34 10.59 -11.18
C GLN A 129 16.62 11.92 -11.04
N SER A 130 17.40 12.99 -11.09
CA SER A 130 16.89 14.36 -10.99
C SER A 130 15.94 14.76 -12.13
N GLU A 131 15.93 13.99 -13.23
CA GLU A 131 14.99 14.16 -14.34
C GLU A 131 13.69 13.39 -14.15
N GLY A 132 13.58 12.59 -13.09
CA GLY A 132 12.47 11.66 -12.88
C GLY A 132 11.49 12.05 -11.79
N ARG A 133 11.36 13.33 -11.44
CA ARG A 133 10.24 13.79 -10.61
C ARG A 133 8.96 13.81 -11.46
N LYS A 134 8.63 12.67 -12.06
CA LYS A 134 7.34 12.52 -12.72
C LYS A 134 6.25 12.63 -11.66
N ARG A 135 5.35 13.56 -11.89
CA ARG A 135 4.10 13.63 -11.15
C ARG A 135 3.34 12.35 -11.48
N ASN A 136 3.24 11.47 -10.52
CA ASN A 136 2.46 10.25 -10.69
C ASN A 136 1.02 10.57 -10.31
N LYS A 137 0.11 10.13 -11.14
CA LYS A 137 -1.32 10.28 -10.89
C LYS A 137 -1.83 9.01 -10.22
N GLU A 138 -2.61 9.19 -9.20
CA GLU A 138 -3.27 8.11 -8.48
C GLU A 138 -4.77 8.36 -8.43
N LEU A 139 -5.50 7.28 -8.28
CA LEU A 139 -6.94 7.32 -8.04
C LEU A 139 -7.22 6.99 -6.58
N ILE A 140 -8.01 7.82 -5.94
CA ILE A 140 -8.68 7.49 -4.71
C ILE A 140 -10.08 7.04 -5.09
N ILE A 141 -10.42 5.82 -4.75
CA ILE A 141 -11.70 5.18 -5.14
C ILE A 141 -12.50 4.88 -3.89
N THR A 142 -13.80 5.22 -3.91
CA THR A 142 -14.68 4.99 -2.75
C THR A 142 -16.05 4.52 -3.22
N ASN A 143 -16.85 3.90 -2.31
CA ASN A 143 -18.24 3.54 -2.55
C ASN A 143 -19.25 4.47 -1.88
N TYR A 144 -18.79 5.68 -1.45
CA TYR A 144 -19.67 6.65 -0.78
C TYR A 144 -19.33 8.06 -1.20
#